data_51eb2da0deae42b6cc6dc88374a51aa8
#
_entry.id   51eb2da0deae42b6cc6dc88374a51aa8
#
_cell.length_a   1.000
_cell.length_b   1.000
_cell.length_c   1.000
_cell.angle_alpha   90.00
_cell.angle_beta   90.00
_cell.angle_gamma   90.00
#
_symmetry.space_group_name_H-M   'P 1'
#
loop_
_entity.id
_entity.type
_entity.pdbx_description
1 polymer ?
#
loop_
_entity_poly.entity_id
_entity_poly.type
_entity_poly.pdbx_seq_one_letter_code
_entity_poly.pdbx_strand_id
1 'polypeptide(L)'
;MIQIVKVKDYATLSKKAAMYIAAEIVQREKPVLGLATGSTPVGTYQVLREMYQEGKLDFTAVRSVNLDEYRGLSPEDSHSYRYFMNQELFHHVNIAKENTHVPDGSLSDAQEACESYERLIQSLGGIHLQVLGLGHDGHIGFNEPSDSFPAKTHCVQLTEETISANQRFFNSKDEVPREAYTMGIGTIMQAEKILLLVSGRDKAAILKKVLEGPVSPEVPASILQFHKNVILIADEDALSKCSSV
;
A
#
# COMPACT_ATOMS: atom_id res chain seq x y z
N MET A 1 4.78 -7.22 18.01
CA MET A 1 3.70 -8.24 17.89
C MET A 1 2.61 -7.67 17.00
N ILE A 2 2.14 -8.42 16.02
CA ILE A 2 1.05 -7.98 15.11
C ILE A 2 -0.26 -7.99 15.88
N GLN A 3 -0.94 -6.85 15.94
CA GLN A 3 -2.29 -6.76 16.49
C GLN A 3 -3.30 -7.18 15.41
N ILE A 4 -4.05 -8.24 15.66
CA ILE A 4 -5.06 -8.74 14.70
C ILE A 4 -6.43 -8.19 15.05
N VAL A 5 -7.07 -7.55 14.07
CA VAL A 5 -8.45 -7.06 14.13
C VAL A 5 -9.26 -7.89 13.14
N LYS A 6 -9.91 -8.93 13.66
CA LYS A 6 -10.80 -9.78 12.88
C LYS A 6 -12.11 -9.05 12.61
N VAL A 7 -12.56 -9.10 11.38
CA VAL A 7 -13.82 -8.50 10.92
C VAL A 7 -14.63 -9.51 10.11
N LYS A 8 -15.92 -9.27 9.98
CA LYS A 8 -16.83 -10.21 9.30
C LYS A 8 -16.60 -10.29 7.79
N ASP A 9 -16.37 -9.12 7.16
CA ASP A 9 -16.40 -8.97 5.71
C ASP A 9 -15.57 -7.76 5.24
N TYR A 10 -15.40 -7.64 3.92
CA TYR A 10 -14.66 -6.53 3.29
C TYR A 10 -15.25 -5.15 3.61
N ALA A 11 -16.58 -5.02 3.72
CA ALA A 11 -17.19 -3.72 4.06
C ALA A 11 -16.84 -3.29 5.47
N THR A 12 -16.82 -4.23 6.42
CA THR A 12 -16.40 -3.97 7.81
C THR A 12 -14.90 -3.71 7.90
N LEU A 13 -14.08 -4.43 7.11
CA LEU A 13 -12.65 -4.18 6.97
C LEU A 13 -12.40 -2.73 6.52
N SER A 14 -13.07 -2.31 5.45
CA SER A 14 -12.92 -0.97 4.86
C SER A 14 -13.27 0.14 5.87
N LYS A 15 -14.39 -0.02 6.58
CA LYS A 15 -14.79 0.93 7.64
C LYS A 15 -13.77 0.99 8.78
N LYS A 16 -13.28 -0.17 9.22
CA LYS A 16 -12.30 -0.25 10.30
C LYS A 16 -10.98 0.40 9.89
N ALA A 17 -10.50 0.12 8.68
CA ALA A 17 -9.29 0.72 8.12
C ALA A 17 -9.39 2.25 8.03
N ALA A 18 -10.52 2.75 7.53
CA ALA A 18 -10.78 4.18 7.45
C ALA A 18 -10.76 4.84 8.85
N MET A 19 -11.27 4.17 9.89
CA MET A 19 -11.20 4.69 11.27
C MET A 19 -9.75 4.82 11.77
N TYR A 20 -8.87 3.86 11.47
CA TYR A 20 -7.45 3.95 11.84
C TYR A 20 -6.75 5.09 11.12
N ILE A 21 -7.02 5.26 9.82
CA ILE A 21 -6.45 6.36 9.03
C ILE A 21 -7.00 7.71 9.53
N ALA A 22 -8.30 7.82 9.78
CA ALA A 22 -8.93 9.02 10.31
C ALA A 22 -8.36 9.41 11.69
N ALA A 23 -8.13 8.43 12.56
CA ALA A 23 -7.50 8.68 13.86
C ALA A 23 -6.09 9.27 13.70
N GLU A 24 -5.30 8.77 12.75
CA GLU A 24 -3.96 9.29 12.46
C GLU A 24 -4.03 10.74 11.95
N ILE A 25 -5.00 11.05 11.08
CA ILE A 25 -5.23 12.41 10.55
C ILE A 25 -5.60 13.38 11.68
N VAL A 26 -6.51 12.99 12.57
CA VAL A 26 -7.00 13.87 13.64
C VAL A 26 -5.96 14.07 14.76
N GLN A 27 -5.12 13.06 15.03
CA GLN A 27 -4.17 13.11 16.14
C GLN A 27 -2.87 13.86 15.83
N ARG A 28 -2.60 14.16 14.56
CA ARG A 28 -1.35 14.77 14.12
C ARG A 28 -1.57 16.12 13.44
N GLU A 29 -0.68 17.05 13.70
CA GLU A 29 -0.69 18.37 13.06
C GLU A 29 -0.40 18.26 11.55
N LYS A 30 0.54 17.41 11.16
CA LYS A 30 0.96 17.20 9.75
C LYS A 30 1.15 15.70 9.47
N PRO A 31 0.07 14.92 9.36
CA PRO A 31 0.19 13.48 9.13
C PRO A 31 0.79 13.16 7.77
N VAL A 32 1.67 12.16 7.72
CA VAL A 32 2.21 11.57 6.48
C VAL A 32 1.65 10.17 6.36
N LEU A 33 0.82 9.94 5.35
CA LEU A 33 0.18 8.66 5.08
C LEU A 33 0.89 7.95 3.93
N GLY A 34 1.34 6.74 4.16
CA GLY A 34 1.73 5.80 3.12
C GLY A 34 0.49 5.09 2.57
N LEU A 35 0.21 5.27 1.28
CA LEU A 35 -1.00 4.75 0.64
C LEU A 35 -0.67 3.65 -0.35
N ALA A 36 -1.63 2.76 -0.59
CA ALA A 36 -1.53 1.65 -1.52
C ALA A 36 -2.58 1.78 -2.64
N THR A 37 -2.31 1.21 -3.79
CA THR A 37 -3.27 1.04 -4.89
C THR A 37 -3.87 -0.37 -4.89
N GLY A 38 -4.64 -0.69 -5.93
CA GLY A 38 -5.30 -1.98 -6.07
C GLY A 38 -6.68 -2.04 -5.41
N SER A 39 -7.33 -3.20 -5.50
CA SER A 39 -8.73 -3.36 -5.09
C SER A 39 -8.97 -3.33 -3.58
N THR A 40 -7.99 -3.74 -2.78
CA THR A 40 -8.16 -3.87 -1.32
C THR A 40 -8.45 -2.54 -0.62
N PRO A 41 -7.73 -1.42 -0.87
CA PRO A 41 -7.97 -0.16 -0.17
C PRO A 41 -9.14 0.67 -0.72
N VAL A 42 -9.74 0.34 -1.87
CA VAL A 42 -10.81 1.14 -2.52
C VAL A 42 -11.97 1.43 -1.57
N GLY A 43 -12.50 0.41 -0.90
CA GLY A 43 -13.60 0.60 0.05
C GLY A 43 -13.19 1.48 1.24
N THR A 44 -11.93 1.43 1.65
CA THR A 44 -11.37 2.32 2.70
C THR A 44 -11.36 3.77 2.21
N TYR A 45 -10.91 4.02 0.98
CA TYR A 45 -10.91 5.36 0.39
C TYR A 45 -12.33 5.90 0.22
N GLN A 46 -13.28 5.04 -0.18
CA GLN A 46 -14.69 5.44 -0.24
C GLN A 46 -15.21 5.92 1.12
N VAL A 47 -14.96 5.17 2.20
CA VAL A 47 -15.37 5.58 3.55
C VAL A 47 -14.69 6.89 3.98
N LEU A 48 -13.42 7.09 3.66
CA LEU A 48 -12.71 8.34 3.96
C LEU A 48 -13.33 9.54 3.21
N ARG A 49 -13.75 9.36 1.95
CA ARG A 49 -14.47 10.39 1.17
C ARG A 49 -15.81 10.72 1.83
N GLU A 50 -16.57 9.71 2.27
CA GLU A 50 -17.84 9.89 2.98
C GLU A 50 -17.63 10.69 4.29
N MET A 51 -16.61 10.33 5.08
CA MET A 51 -16.25 11.07 6.31
C MET A 51 -15.88 12.54 6.03
N TYR A 52 -15.17 12.82 4.93
CA TYR A 52 -14.86 14.17 4.50
C TYR A 52 -16.13 14.93 4.08
N GLN A 53 -17.00 14.33 3.25
CA GLN A 53 -18.25 14.94 2.80
C GLN A 53 -19.21 15.25 3.95
N GLU A 54 -19.19 14.44 4.99
CA GLU A 54 -19.96 14.65 6.21
C GLU A 54 -19.33 15.69 7.17
N GLY A 55 -18.20 16.30 6.79
CA GLY A 55 -17.48 17.28 7.63
C GLY A 55 -16.81 16.67 8.87
N LYS A 56 -16.62 15.34 8.90
CA LYS A 56 -15.99 14.63 10.03
C LYS A 56 -14.47 14.54 9.91
N LEU A 57 -13.90 14.80 8.74
CA LEU A 57 -12.49 14.65 8.46
C LEU A 57 -11.99 15.78 7.54
N ASP A 58 -10.80 16.30 7.83
CA ASP A 58 -10.14 17.36 7.06
C ASP A 58 -8.77 16.88 6.58
N PHE A 59 -8.51 16.98 5.28
CA PHE A 59 -7.27 16.54 4.66
C PHE A 59 -6.30 17.68 4.35
N THR A 60 -6.62 18.93 4.71
CA THR A 60 -5.78 20.11 4.39
C THR A 60 -4.33 19.96 4.84
N ALA A 61 -4.10 19.39 6.03
CA ALA A 61 -2.75 19.19 6.58
C ALA A 61 -2.10 17.83 6.21
N VAL A 62 -2.86 16.95 5.54
CA VAL A 62 -2.39 15.60 5.18
C VAL A 62 -1.36 15.67 4.07
N ARG A 63 -0.30 14.87 4.20
CA ARG A 63 0.66 14.55 3.15
C ARG A 63 0.62 13.06 2.88
N SER A 64 0.76 12.66 1.62
CA SER A 64 0.75 11.24 1.27
C SER A 64 1.92 10.85 0.39
N VAL A 65 2.36 9.62 0.56
CA VAL A 65 3.32 8.94 -0.31
C VAL A 65 2.73 7.59 -0.71
N ASN A 66 2.84 7.19 -1.98
CA ASN A 66 2.37 5.89 -2.44
C ASN A 66 3.52 4.88 -2.48
N LEU A 67 3.19 3.59 -2.39
CA LEU A 67 4.17 2.49 -2.39
C LEU A 67 4.94 2.40 -3.71
N ASP A 68 4.26 2.63 -4.82
CA ASP A 68 4.76 2.26 -6.14
C ASP A 68 4.12 3.06 -7.28
N GLU A 69 4.72 2.95 -8.46
CA GLU A 69 4.18 3.41 -9.74
C GLU A 69 4.83 2.62 -10.88
N TYR A 70 4.09 2.40 -11.93
CA TYR A 70 4.63 1.82 -13.17
C TYR A 70 5.65 2.74 -13.83
N ARG A 71 6.80 2.18 -14.22
CA ARG A 71 7.80 2.89 -15.02
C ARG A 71 7.30 3.03 -16.47
N GLY A 72 7.45 4.22 -17.03
CA GLY A 72 7.05 4.52 -18.41
C GLY A 72 5.66 5.11 -18.55
N LEU A 73 4.85 5.16 -17.47
CA LEU A 73 3.54 5.81 -17.53
C LEU A 73 3.62 7.27 -17.06
N SER A 74 2.88 8.15 -17.77
CA SER A 74 2.69 9.52 -17.29
C SER A 74 1.66 9.57 -16.17
N PRO A 75 1.68 10.61 -15.32
CA PRO A 75 0.67 10.79 -14.28
C PRO A 75 -0.78 10.92 -14.79
N GLU A 76 -0.96 11.28 -16.07
CA GLU A 76 -2.24 11.44 -16.73
C GLU A 76 -2.75 10.16 -17.39
N ASP A 77 -1.89 9.14 -17.52
CA ASP A 77 -2.28 7.85 -18.06
C ASP A 77 -3.30 7.19 -17.13
N SER A 78 -4.41 6.74 -17.70
CA SER A 78 -5.51 6.11 -16.95
C SER A 78 -5.11 4.82 -16.22
N HIS A 79 -3.98 4.24 -16.56
CA HIS A 79 -3.44 3.03 -15.94
C HIS A 79 -2.37 3.34 -14.87
N SER A 80 -1.94 4.61 -14.74
CA SER A 80 -0.97 5.00 -13.71
C SER A 80 -1.59 4.94 -12.31
N TYR A 81 -0.77 4.67 -11.31
CA TYR A 81 -1.21 4.70 -9.91
C TYR A 81 -1.48 6.13 -9.42
N ARG A 82 -0.83 7.14 -10.02
CA ARG A 82 -1.19 8.55 -9.82
C ARG A 82 -2.65 8.79 -10.24
N TYR A 83 -3.03 8.35 -11.43
CA TYR A 83 -4.40 8.48 -11.91
C TYR A 83 -5.39 7.73 -11.01
N PHE A 84 -5.07 6.49 -10.64
CA PHE A 84 -5.86 5.70 -9.71
C PHE A 84 -6.11 6.46 -8.40
N MET A 85 -5.07 7.00 -7.77
CA MET A 85 -5.20 7.73 -6.51
C MET A 85 -6.01 9.02 -6.66
N ASN A 86 -5.88 9.70 -7.78
CA ASN A 86 -6.70 10.87 -8.11
C ASN A 86 -8.19 10.49 -8.15
N GLN A 87 -8.54 9.38 -8.83
CA GLN A 87 -9.92 8.92 -8.97
C GLN A 87 -10.48 8.36 -7.66
N GLU A 88 -9.69 7.64 -6.89
CA GLU A 88 -10.17 6.97 -5.69
C GLU A 88 -10.17 7.84 -4.44
N LEU A 89 -9.30 8.86 -4.37
CA LEU A 89 -9.20 9.67 -3.15
C LEU A 89 -8.95 11.16 -3.41
N PHE A 90 -7.88 11.52 -4.14
CA PHE A 90 -7.35 12.89 -4.07
C PHE A 90 -8.30 13.95 -4.63
N HIS A 91 -9.05 13.66 -5.69
CA HIS A 91 -10.03 14.59 -6.26
C HIS A 91 -11.32 14.73 -5.43
N HIS A 92 -11.49 13.90 -4.40
CA HIS A 92 -12.72 13.85 -3.60
C HIS A 92 -12.59 14.45 -2.21
N VAL A 93 -11.37 14.89 -1.83
CA VAL A 93 -11.05 15.48 -0.53
C VAL A 93 -10.22 16.75 -0.71
N ASN A 94 -10.06 17.54 0.35
CA ASN A 94 -9.33 18.80 0.28
C ASN A 94 -7.81 18.68 0.51
N ILE A 95 -7.20 17.56 0.16
CA ILE A 95 -5.74 17.45 0.16
C ILE A 95 -5.15 18.29 -0.96
N ALA A 96 -4.13 19.10 -0.66
CA ALA A 96 -3.45 19.87 -1.68
C ALA A 96 -2.63 18.96 -2.61
N LYS A 97 -2.64 19.21 -3.93
CA LYS A 97 -1.96 18.38 -4.92
C LYS A 97 -0.47 18.22 -4.63
N GLU A 98 0.19 19.29 -4.21
CA GLU A 98 1.61 19.31 -3.81
C GLU A 98 1.93 18.48 -2.56
N ASN A 99 0.91 18.07 -1.81
CA ASN A 99 1.05 17.19 -0.66
C ASN A 99 0.81 15.70 -1.01
N THR A 100 0.55 15.39 -2.29
CA THR A 100 0.31 14.02 -2.73
C THR A 100 1.46 13.53 -3.61
N HIS A 101 2.15 12.47 -3.20
CA HIS A 101 3.35 11.99 -3.86
C HIS A 101 3.19 10.53 -4.27
N VAL A 102 3.54 10.25 -5.52
CA VAL A 102 3.65 8.92 -6.10
C VAL A 102 5.02 8.87 -6.76
N PRO A 103 5.75 7.75 -6.80
CA PRO A 103 7.00 7.67 -7.56
C PRO A 103 6.80 8.18 -8.98
N ASP A 104 7.76 8.91 -9.53
CA ASP A 104 7.63 9.47 -10.88
C ASP A 104 7.92 8.41 -11.94
N GLY A 105 6.86 7.78 -12.46
CA GLY A 105 6.94 6.76 -13.51
C GLY A 105 7.51 7.28 -14.84
N SER A 106 7.48 8.59 -15.07
CA SER A 106 7.98 9.20 -16.31
C SER A 106 9.50 9.38 -16.35
N LEU A 107 10.17 9.34 -15.17
CA LEU A 107 11.62 9.43 -15.11
C LEU A 107 12.26 8.16 -15.69
N SER A 108 13.12 8.35 -16.70
CA SER A 108 13.85 7.25 -17.36
C SER A 108 15.07 6.77 -16.56
N ASP A 109 15.71 7.66 -15.80
CA ASP A 109 16.80 7.31 -14.88
C ASP A 109 16.22 6.68 -13.61
N ALA A 110 16.33 5.36 -13.52
CA ALA A 110 15.76 4.59 -12.41
C ALA A 110 16.47 4.89 -11.07
N GLN A 111 17.75 5.18 -11.09
CA GLN A 111 18.48 5.53 -9.87
C GLN A 111 17.98 6.87 -9.31
N GLU A 112 17.93 7.90 -10.16
CA GLU A 112 17.44 9.21 -9.74
C GLU A 112 15.98 9.17 -9.31
N ALA A 113 15.11 8.43 -10.01
CA ALA A 113 13.71 8.27 -9.62
C ALA A 113 13.59 7.69 -8.20
N CYS A 114 14.32 6.63 -7.91
CA CYS A 114 14.28 5.97 -6.61
C CYS A 114 14.92 6.81 -5.50
N GLU A 115 16.08 7.39 -5.75
CA GLU A 115 16.79 8.21 -4.75
C GLU A 115 16.05 9.51 -4.43
N SER A 116 15.47 10.18 -5.44
CA SER A 116 14.66 11.38 -5.22
C SER A 116 13.42 11.08 -4.39
N TYR A 117 12.79 9.93 -4.61
CA TYR A 117 11.63 9.50 -3.82
C TYR A 117 12.00 9.21 -2.36
N GLU A 118 13.13 8.57 -2.10
CA GLU A 118 13.65 8.36 -0.74
C GLU A 118 13.96 9.69 -0.04
N ARG A 119 14.62 10.64 -0.75
CA ARG A 119 14.88 12.00 -0.22
C ARG A 119 13.56 12.72 0.10
N LEU A 120 12.57 12.59 -0.73
CA LEU A 120 11.22 13.15 -0.49
C LEU A 120 10.63 12.59 0.80
N ILE A 121 10.55 11.25 0.97
CA ILE A 121 10.01 10.61 2.18
C ILE A 121 10.75 11.12 3.43
N GLN A 122 12.07 11.22 3.37
CA GLN A 122 12.88 11.75 4.48
C GLN A 122 12.56 13.22 4.77
N SER A 123 12.39 14.06 3.74
CA SER A 123 12.05 15.48 3.89
C SER A 123 10.67 15.71 4.53
N LEU A 124 9.76 14.75 4.36
CA LEU A 124 8.44 14.76 5.01
C LEU A 124 8.50 14.35 6.50
N GLY A 125 9.65 13.88 6.96
CA GLY A 125 9.84 13.36 8.33
C GLY A 125 9.53 11.86 8.47
N GLY A 126 9.41 11.13 7.37
CA GLY A 126 9.05 9.71 7.36
C GLY A 126 7.54 9.47 7.27
N ILE A 127 7.12 8.22 7.39
CA ILE A 127 5.73 7.77 7.23
C ILE A 127 5.14 7.46 8.60
N HIS A 128 4.04 8.12 8.95
CA HIS A 128 3.38 7.89 10.24
C HIS A 128 2.50 6.63 10.22
N LEU A 129 1.75 6.41 9.14
CA LEU A 129 0.94 5.20 8.93
C LEU A 129 1.12 4.73 7.49
N GLN A 130 1.62 3.51 7.29
CA GLN A 130 1.70 2.87 5.99
C GLN A 130 0.55 1.87 5.82
N VAL A 131 -0.29 2.08 4.81
CA VAL A 131 -1.30 1.12 4.39
C VAL A 131 -0.68 0.11 3.44
N LEU A 132 -0.91 -1.18 3.68
CA LEU A 132 -0.44 -2.29 2.84
C LEU A 132 -1.60 -3.21 2.47
N GLY A 133 -1.62 -3.69 1.22
CA GLY A 133 -2.29 -4.91 0.83
C GLY A 133 -1.35 -6.12 0.94
N LEU A 134 -1.85 -7.33 0.64
CA LEU A 134 -1.07 -8.56 0.62
C LEU A 134 -1.22 -9.24 -0.74
N GLY A 135 -0.11 -9.47 -1.44
CA GLY A 135 -0.09 -10.27 -2.66
C GLY A 135 -0.38 -11.75 -2.42
N HIS A 136 -0.70 -12.52 -3.46
CA HIS A 136 -0.99 -13.96 -3.33
C HIS A 136 0.26 -14.79 -2.97
N ASP A 137 1.42 -14.31 -3.32
CA ASP A 137 2.74 -14.86 -2.99
C ASP A 137 3.37 -14.28 -1.72
N GLY A 138 2.70 -13.29 -1.10
CA GLY A 138 3.16 -12.62 0.12
C GLY A 138 3.91 -11.33 -0.12
N HIS A 139 3.90 -10.79 -1.34
CA HIS A 139 4.50 -9.49 -1.61
C HIS A 139 3.75 -8.33 -0.93
N ILE A 140 4.47 -7.26 -0.65
CA ILE A 140 3.97 -5.95 -0.24
C ILE A 140 4.62 -4.86 -1.10
N GLY A 141 3.80 -3.94 -1.68
CA GLY A 141 4.21 -3.17 -2.84
C GLY A 141 4.54 -4.11 -4.00
N PHE A 142 5.55 -3.81 -4.80
CA PHE A 142 6.10 -4.77 -5.77
C PHE A 142 7.36 -5.49 -5.25
N ASN A 143 7.51 -5.65 -3.93
CA ASN A 143 8.55 -6.49 -3.36
C ASN A 143 8.12 -7.96 -3.43
N GLU A 144 8.36 -8.60 -4.55
CA GLU A 144 8.04 -10.00 -4.83
C GLU A 144 9.02 -10.97 -4.13
N PRO A 145 8.70 -12.29 -4.01
CA PRO A 145 9.59 -13.28 -3.45
C PRO A 145 10.99 -13.23 -4.07
N SER A 146 12.02 -13.19 -3.23
CA SER A 146 13.42 -13.05 -3.65
C SER A 146 14.39 -13.60 -2.61
N ASP A 147 15.71 -13.48 -2.84
CA ASP A 147 16.76 -13.96 -1.93
C ASP A 147 17.09 -12.97 -0.80
N SER A 148 16.57 -11.72 -0.87
CA SER A 148 16.87 -10.67 0.08
C SER A 148 15.72 -9.68 0.23
N PHE A 149 15.71 -8.93 1.33
CA PHE A 149 14.79 -7.81 1.52
C PHE A 149 15.39 -6.52 0.97
N PRO A 150 14.84 -5.92 -0.10
CA PRO A 150 15.30 -4.63 -0.61
C PRO A 150 15.18 -3.54 0.45
N ALA A 151 16.26 -2.77 0.67
CA ALA A 151 16.28 -1.77 1.73
C ALA A 151 15.54 -0.48 1.37
N LYS A 152 15.73 0.00 0.14
CA LYS A 152 15.25 1.32 -0.33
C LYS A 152 14.32 1.15 -1.55
N THR A 153 13.67 2.25 -1.91
CA THR A 153 12.96 2.35 -3.19
C THR A 153 13.86 1.92 -4.33
N HIS A 154 13.34 1.08 -5.21
CA HIS A 154 14.10 0.49 -6.32
C HIS A 154 13.21 0.25 -7.54
N CYS A 155 13.85 0.11 -8.69
CA CYS A 155 13.20 -0.35 -9.91
C CYS A 155 13.15 -1.87 -9.90
N VAL A 156 11.97 -2.44 -10.17
CA VAL A 156 11.76 -3.89 -10.21
C VAL A 156 11.21 -4.31 -11.57
N GLN A 157 11.68 -5.46 -12.06
CA GLN A 157 11.05 -6.18 -13.17
C GLN A 157 9.84 -6.93 -12.63
N LEU A 158 8.66 -6.72 -13.23
CA LEU A 158 7.45 -7.41 -12.82
C LEU A 158 7.47 -8.86 -13.32
N THR A 159 7.07 -9.79 -12.46
CA THR A 159 6.92 -11.20 -12.86
C THR A 159 5.76 -11.38 -13.83
N GLU A 160 5.78 -12.45 -14.63
CA GLU A 160 4.69 -12.81 -15.53
C GLU A 160 3.37 -13.06 -14.79
N GLU A 161 3.44 -13.50 -13.53
CA GLU A 161 2.27 -13.65 -12.67
C GLU A 161 1.65 -12.29 -12.33
N THR A 162 2.47 -11.31 -11.90
CA THR A 162 2.03 -9.94 -11.61
C THR A 162 1.48 -9.25 -12.86
N ILE A 163 2.16 -9.39 -14.02
CA ILE A 163 1.69 -8.86 -15.30
C ILE A 163 0.32 -9.46 -15.65
N SER A 164 0.15 -10.77 -15.52
CA SER A 164 -1.10 -11.46 -15.81
C SER A 164 -2.22 -11.06 -14.84
N ALA A 165 -1.92 -10.87 -13.56
CA ALA A 165 -2.88 -10.41 -12.57
C ALA A 165 -3.34 -8.96 -12.83
N ASN A 166 -2.44 -8.10 -13.33
CA ASN A 166 -2.74 -6.70 -13.63
C ASN A 166 -3.34 -6.46 -15.03
N GLN A 167 -3.28 -7.45 -15.93
CA GLN A 167 -3.87 -7.36 -17.27
C GLN A 167 -5.33 -6.89 -17.25
N ARG A 168 -6.09 -7.23 -16.22
CA ARG A 168 -7.49 -6.81 -16.05
C ARG A 168 -7.72 -5.29 -16.04
N PHE A 169 -6.68 -4.52 -15.84
CA PHE A 169 -6.70 -3.05 -15.84
C PHE A 169 -6.24 -2.45 -17.17
N PHE A 170 -5.81 -3.27 -18.14
CA PHE A 170 -5.27 -2.85 -19.44
C PHE A 170 -6.07 -3.50 -20.57
N ASN A 171 -5.98 -2.95 -21.79
CA ASN A 171 -6.68 -3.52 -22.95
C ASN A 171 -6.05 -4.85 -23.39
N SER A 172 -4.76 -5.01 -23.20
CA SER A 172 -4.01 -6.25 -23.50
C SER A 172 -2.89 -6.49 -22.51
N LYS A 173 -2.38 -7.73 -22.45
CA LYS A 173 -1.23 -8.07 -21.62
C LYS A 173 0.04 -7.33 -22.03
N ASP A 174 0.18 -7.04 -23.31
CA ASP A 174 1.37 -6.37 -23.87
C ASP A 174 1.43 -4.88 -23.48
N GLU A 175 0.29 -4.28 -23.11
CA GLU A 175 0.23 -2.91 -22.62
C GLU A 175 0.60 -2.78 -21.12
N VAL A 176 0.65 -3.90 -20.38
CA VAL A 176 1.07 -3.87 -18.99
C VAL A 176 2.57 -3.53 -18.92
N PRO A 177 2.97 -2.47 -18.20
CA PRO A 177 4.39 -2.16 -18.04
C PRO A 177 5.17 -3.34 -17.45
N ARG A 178 6.42 -3.47 -17.86
CA ARG A 178 7.31 -4.56 -17.42
C ARG A 178 8.11 -4.18 -16.17
N GLU A 179 8.17 -2.90 -15.85
CA GLU A 179 8.94 -2.36 -14.74
C GLU A 179 8.09 -1.43 -13.86
N ALA A 180 8.44 -1.36 -12.60
CA ALA A 180 7.84 -0.45 -11.65
C ALA A 180 8.89 0.13 -10.69
N TYR A 181 8.63 1.31 -10.15
CA TYR A 181 9.33 1.85 -8.98
C TYR A 181 8.53 1.48 -7.75
N THR A 182 9.17 0.82 -6.79
CA THR A 182 8.50 0.39 -5.57
C THR A 182 9.32 0.73 -4.34
N MET A 183 8.63 1.16 -3.30
CA MET A 183 9.21 1.38 -1.97
C MET A 183 9.78 0.06 -1.44
N GLY A 184 11.06 0.07 -1.05
CA GLY A 184 11.71 -1.12 -0.51
C GLY A 184 11.19 -1.52 0.87
N ILE A 185 11.41 -2.78 1.22
CA ILE A 185 11.02 -3.34 2.53
C ILE A 185 11.60 -2.52 3.68
N GLY A 186 12.87 -2.08 3.58
CA GLY A 186 13.49 -1.29 4.64
C GLY A 186 12.79 0.06 4.85
N THR A 187 12.37 0.74 3.77
CA THR A 187 11.61 2.00 3.85
C THR A 187 10.22 1.76 4.44
N ILE A 188 9.52 0.70 4.01
CA ILE A 188 8.22 0.30 4.60
C ILE A 188 8.36 0.04 6.11
N MET A 189 9.40 -0.68 6.53
CA MET A 189 9.65 -1.03 7.93
C MET A 189 10.05 0.16 8.81
N GLN A 190 10.38 1.31 8.23
CA GLN A 190 10.64 2.56 8.95
C GLN A 190 9.36 3.33 9.29
N ALA A 191 8.21 2.98 8.74
CA ALA A 191 6.95 3.60 9.11
C ALA A 191 6.69 3.45 10.62
N GLU A 192 6.10 4.45 11.26
CA GLU A 192 5.81 4.38 12.70
C GLU A 192 4.73 3.31 12.99
N LYS A 193 3.79 3.16 12.07
CA LYS A 193 2.67 2.22 12.14
C LYS A 193 2.40 1.62 10.77
N ILE A 194 2.11 0.33 10.74
CA ILE A 194 1.70 -0.38 9.52
C ILE A 194 0.25 -0.86 9.68
N LEU A 195 -0.57 -0.59 8.68
CA LEU A 195 -1.93 -1.07 8.57
C LEU A 195 -2.02 -2.05 7.40
N LEU A 196 -1.97 -3.35 7.70
CA LEU A 196 -2.07 -4.42 6.71
C LEU A 196 -3.53 -4.82 6.54
N LEU A 197 -4.04 -4.74 5.30
CA LEU A 197 -5.42 -5.06 4.93
C LEU A 197 -5.47 -6.35 4.13
N VAL A 198 -6.22 -7.34 4.61
CA VAL A 198 -6.31 -8.64 3.93
C VAL A 198 -7.77 -9.11 3.92
N SER A 199 -8.32 -9.35 2.73
CA SER A 199 -9.69 -9.81 2.54
C SER A 199 -9.75 -10.95 1.53
N GLY A 200 -10.61 -11.93 1.82
CA GLY A 200 -10.93 -13.01 0.91
C GLY A 200 -10.20 -14.31 1.19
N ARG A 201 -10.89 -15.41 0.87
CA ARG A 201 -10.44 -16.79 1.14
C ARG A 201 -9.20 -17.20 0.36
N ASP A 202 -8.99 -16.59 -0.79
CA ASP A 202 -7.81 -16.79 -1.63
C ASP A 202 -6.51 -16.32 -0.94
N LYS A 203 -6.61 -15.39 0.01
CA LYS A 203 -5.49 -14.90 0.84
C LYS A 203 -5.19 -15.76 2.06
N ALA A 204 -6.07 -16.68 2.44
CA ALA A 204 -5.94 -17.42 3.71
C ALA A 204 -4.65 -18.23 3.83
N ALA A 205 -4.18 -18.85 2.76
CA ALA A 205 -2.98 -19.66 2.78
C ALA A 205 -1.71 -18.80 2.95
N ILE A 206 -1.64 -17.69 2.24
CA ILE A 206 -0.48 -16.81 2.32
C ILE A 206 -0.48 -16.01 3.63
N LEU A 207 -1.64 -15.56 4.10
CA LEU A 207 -1.74 -14.88 5.39
C LEU A 207 -1.27 -15.78 6.54
N LYS A 208 -1.60 -17.08 6.51
CA LYS A 208 -1.07 -18.04 7.46
C LYS A 208 0.46 -18.10 7.43
N LYS A 209 1.08 -18.15 6.24
CA LYS A 209 2.54 -18.13 6.12
C LYS A 209 3.16 -16.84 6.67
N VAL A 210 2.51 -15.69 6.40
CA VAL A 210 2.96 -14.38 6.92
C VAL A 210 2.93 -14.32 8.45
N LEU A 211 1.92 -14.89 9.09
CA LEU A 211 1.73 -14.79 10.54
C LEU A 211 2.44 -15.89 11.33
N GLU A 212 2.48 -17.11 10.79
CA GLU A 212 2.90 -18.32 11.53
C GLU A 212 4.18 -18.95 10.95
N GLY A 213 4.57 -18.56 9.73
CA GLY A 213 5.78 -19.07 9.08
C GLY A 213 7.06 -18.35 9.55
N PRO A 214 8.23 -18.86 9.12
CA PRO A 214 9.49 -18.17 9.35
C PRO A 214 9.52 -16.84 8.58
N VAL A 215 10.27 -15.86 9.12
CA VAL A 215 10.55 -14.62 8.38
C VAL A 215 11.56 -14.95 7.27
N SER A 216 11.12 -14.75 6.03
CA SER A 216 11.93 -15.06 4.84
C SER A 216 11.60 -14.10 3.69
N PRO A 217 12.58 -13.69 2.87
CA PRO A 217 12.33 -12.92 1.66
C PRO A 217 11.48 -13.68 0.62
N GLU A 218 11.37 -15.00 0.71
CA GLU A 218 10.43 -15.80 -0.10
C GLU A 218 8.96 -15.54 0.24
N VAL A 219 8.69 -14.92 1.39
CA VAL A 219 7.38 -14.42 1.80
C VAL A 219 7.58 -13.01 2.34
N PRO A 220 7.71 -11.99 1.47
CA PRO A 220 8.18 -10.66 1.86
C PRO A 220 7.43 -10.04 3.02
N ALA A 221 6.10 -10.18 3.08
CA ALA A 221 5.29 -9.68 4.18
C ALA A 221 5.59 -10.35 5.54
N SER A 222 6.29 -11.49 5.58
CA SER A 222 6.67 -12.15 6.83
C SER A 222 7.58 -11.27 7.71
N ILE A 223 8.32 -10.32 7.11
CA ILE A 223 9.17 -9.36 7.83
C ILE A 223 8.37 -8.49 8.81
N LEU A 224 7.07 -8.30 8.55
CA LEU A 224 6.18 -7.54 9.43
C LEU A 224 6.08 -8.10 10.84
N GLN A 225 6.44 -9.38 11.05
CA GLN A 225 6.56 -9.99 12.38
C GLN A 225 7.60 -9.25 13.26
N PHE A 226 8.59 -8.59 12.67
CA PHE A 226 9.62 -7.82 13.39
C PHE A 226 9.28 -6.34 13.54
N HIS A 227 8.23 -5.85 12.90
CA HIS A 227 7.83 -4.46 13.07
C HIS A 227 7.14 -4.26 14.42
N LYS A 228 7.48 -3.16 15.10
CA LYS A 228 6.99 -2.88 16.47
C LYS A 228 5.50 -2.54 16.58
N ASN A 229 4.88 -2.09 15.49
CA ASN A 229 3.51 -1.57 15.48
C ASN A 229 2.78 -1.90 14.17
N VAL A 230 2.29 -3.15 14.06
CA VAL A 230 1.48 -3.62 12.93
C VAL A 230 0.06 -3.90 13.40
N ILE A 231 -0.89 -3.34 12.69
CA ILE A 231 -2.31 -3.64 12.80
C ILE A 231 -2.71 -4.38 11.53
N LEU A 232 -3.06 -5.64 11.68
CA LEU A 232 -3.67 -6.44 10.62
C LEU A 232 -5.19 -6.36 10.77
N ILE A 233 -5.88 -5.84 9.74
CA ILE A 233 -7.33 -5.97 9.64
C ILE A 233 -7.61 -7.02 8.57
N ALA A 234 -8.23 -8.12 8.98
CA ALA A 234 -8.53 -9.23 8.09
C ALA A 234 -9.94 -9.77 8.31
N ASP A 235 -10.61 -10.14 7.23
CA ASP A 235 -11.93 -10.77 7.33
C ASP A 235 -11.83 -12.26 7.72
N GLU A 236 -12.97 -12.84 8.07
CA GLU A 236 -13.05 -14.23 8.51
C GLU A 236 -12.56 -15.20 7.44
N ASP A 237 -12.80 -14.90 6.16
CA ASP A 237 -12.35 -15.70 5.04
C ASP A 237 -10.83 -15.69 4.90
N ALA A 238 -10.18 -14.53 5.00
CA ALA A 238 -8.74 -14.41 4.98
C ALA A 238 -8.06 -15.10 6.18
N LEU A 239 -8.70 -15.11 7.35
CA LEU A 239 -8.20 -15.74 8.57
C LEU A 239 -8.53 -17.24 8.67
N SER A 240 -9.29 -17.81 7.75
CA SER A 240 -9.86 -19.16 7.85
C SER A 240 -8.84 -20.30 7.96
N LYS A 241 -7.55 -20.07 7.69
CA LYS A 241 -6.47 -21.05 7.84
C LYS A 241 -5.50 -20.72 8.97
N CYS A 242 -5.64 -19.58 9.65
CA CYS A 242 -4.77 -19.18 10.77
C CYS A 242 -5.17 -19.91 12.07
N SER A 243 -4.18 -20.36 12.83
CA SER A 243 -4.40 -21.27 13.99
C SER A 243 -4.71 -20.53 15.30
N SER A 244 -4.48 -19.22 15.38
CA SER A 244 -4.47 -18.45 16.64
C SER A 244 -5.35 -17.19 16.61
N VAL A 245 -6.47 -17.19 15.84
CA VAL A 245 -7.33 -16.01 15.69
C VAL A 245 -8.80 -16.32 15.98
#